data_8636cbb6c0e74b04fd20843e746d9c2e
#
_entry.id   8636cbb6c0e74b04fd20843e746d9c2e
#
_cell.length_a   1.000
_cell.length_b   1.000
_cell.length_c   1.000
_cell.angle_alpha   90.00
_cell.angle_beta   90.00
_cell.angle_gamma   90.00
#
_symmetry.space_group_name_H-M   'P 1'
#
loop_
_entity.id
_entity.type
_entity.pdbx_description
1 polymer ?
#
loop_
_entity_poly.entity_id
_entity_poly.type
_entity_poly.pdbx_seq_one_letter_code
_entity_poly.pdbx_strand_id
1 'polypeptide(L)'
;MRIKIVLSYDGTDFCGWQRQKNGVSVQQTVEDAVYDLTGEKVTVTASGRTDAGVHAAGQVAHFDTNANIPPEKFYKALNTFLPDSVKALSSEKVSDDFNARKSAKRKTYEYSLYVSDTELPLKERYGARIYGDVDLEKMRSCAKLLEGEHDFKAFSATGGSVKTTVRTVYGIVVEQNGIDIKIKVTGNGFLYNMVRIIAGALVKAGKGELSESDIIKALETGERDLLGETLPAKGLCLIKVEY
;
A
#
# COMPACT_ATOMS: atom_id res chain seq x y z
N MET A 1 -20.18 13.63 14.83
CA MET A 1 -19.19 14.30 13.96
C MET A 1 -18.34 13.28 13.23
N ARG A 2 -17.94 13.57 11.99
CA ARG A 2 -17.00 12.71 11.25
C ARG A 2 -15.56 13.11 11.51
N ILE A 3 -14.76 12.13 11.91
CA ILE A 3 -13.32 12.28 12.18
C ILE A 3 -12.54 11.55 11.09
N LYS A 4 -11.66 12.31 10.43
CA LYS A 4 -10.61 11.77 9.56
C LYS A 4 -9.37 11.55 10.41
N ILE A 5 -8.73 10.38 10.28
CA ILE A 5 -7.47 10.04 10.94
C ILE A 5 -6.43 9.60 9.91
N VAL A 6 -5.17 9.94 10.18
CA VAL A 6 -4.01 9.41 9.45
C VAL A 6 -3.31 8.42 10.35
N LEU A 7 -3.07 7.21 9.85
CA LEU A 7 -2.51 6.10 10.59
C LEU A 7 -1.18 5.66 9.96
N SER A 8 -0.23 5.31 10.82
CA SER A 8 0.95 4.54 10.44
C SER A 8 0.90 3.18 11.13
N TYR A 9 1.28 2.13 10.42
CA TYR A 9 1.34 0.80 11.01
C TYR A 9 2.39 -0.11 10.36
N ASP A 10 2.99 -0.93 11.20
CA ASP A 10 3.73 -2.11 10.81
C ASP A 10 2.75 -3.26 10.58
N GLY A 11 2.62 -3.69 9.33
CA GLY A 11 1.65 -4.71 8.92
C GLY A 11 2.06 -6.15 9.21
N THR A 12 3.28 -6.40 9.71
CA THR A 12 3.89 -7.74 9.83
C THR A 12 2.98 -8.75 10.52
N ASP A 13 2.38 -8.36 11.65
CA ASP A 13 1.59 -9.25 12.50
C ASP A 13 0.08 -9.16 12.22
N PHE A 14 -0.32 -8.41 11.17
CA PHE A 14 -1.72 -8.24 10.81
C PHE A 14 -2.10 -9.06 9.58
N CYS A 15 -3.33 -9.61 9.61
CA CYS A 15 -3.93 -10.26 8.44
C CYS A 15 -4.38 -9.26 7.34
N GLY A 16 -3.87 -8.02 7.40
CA GLY A 16 -4.17 -6.90 6.54
C GLY A 16 -5.09 -5.86 7.19
N TRP A 17 -5.55 -4.90 6.38
CA TRP A 17 -6.44 -3.85 6.88
C TRP A 17 -7.79 -4.39 7.33
N GLN A 18 -8.49 -5.11 6.45
CA GLN A 18 -9.89 -5.47 6.61
C GLN A 18 -10.12 -6.48 7.74
N ARG A 19 -11.10 -6.24 8.61
CA ARG A 19 -11.57 -7.20 9.62
C ARG A 19 -11.91 -8.55 9.00
N GLN A 20 -11.36 -9.62 9.58
CA GLN A 20 -11.52 -11.02 9.15
C GLN A 20 -11.68 -11.92 10.37
N LYS A 21 -12.25 -13.14 10.16
CA LYS A 21 -12.46 -14.09 11.25
C LYS A 21 -11.19 -14.84 11.69
N ASN A 22 -10.18 -14.89 10.83
CA ASN A 22 -9.00 -15.76 10.95
C ASN A 22 -7.72 -15.02 11.38
N GLY A 23 -7.82 -13.80 11.89
CA GLY A 23 -6.66 -13.05 12.36
C GLY A 23 -6.97 -11.64 12.80
N VAL A 24 -6.03 -11.01 13.49
CA VAL A 24 -6.12 -9.61 13.90
C VAL A 24 -5.88 -8.71 12.70
N SER A 25 -6.76 -7.74 12.48
CA SER A 25 -6.65 -6.75 11.40
C SER A 25 -6.41 -5.36 11.96
N VAL A 26 -5.79 -4.49 11.15
CA VAL A 26 -5.58 -3.08 11.55
C VAL A 26 -6.90 -2.37 11.81
N GLN A 27 -7.93 -2.63 10.98
CA GLN A 27 -9.28 -2.07 11.15
C GLN A 27 -9.85 -2.41 12.52
N GLN A 28 -9.81 -3.68 12.91
CA GLN A 28 -10.31 -4.12 14.21
C GLN A 28 -9.55 -3.46 15.36
N THR A 29 -8.23 -3.42 15.29
CA THR A 29 -7.38 -2.79 16.31
C THR A 29 -7.75 -1.31 16.50
N VAL A 30 -8.01 -0.58 15.42
CA VAL A 30 -8.41 0.84 15.50
C VAL A 30 -9.84 0.98 16.04
N GLU A 31 -10.78 0.12 15.62
CA GLU A 31 -12.17 0.11 16.12
C GLU A 31 -12.22 -0.20 17.61
N ASP A 32 -11.43 -1.17 18.07
CA ASP A 32 -11.33 -1.53 19.50
C ASP A 32 -10.72 -0.37 20.32
N ALA A 33 -9.67 0.30 19.81
CA ALA A 33 -9.10 1.49 20.46
C ALA A 33 -10.10 2.67 20.53
N VAL A 34 -10.94 2.87 19.50
CA VAL A 34 -12.01 3.88 19.56
C VAL A 34 -13.07 3.49 20.62
N TYR A 35 -13.41 2.21 20.70
CA TYR A 35 -14.34 1.73 21.72
C TYR A 35 -13.78 1.93 23.14
N ASP A 36 -12.53 1.58 23.37
CA ASP A 36 -11.88 1.74 24.69
C ASP A 36 -11.78 3.22 25.10
N LEU A 37 -11.56 4.12 24.11
CA LEU A 37 -11.50 5.55 24.36
C LEU A 37 -12.88 6.19 24.61
N THR A 38 -13.92 5.78 23.91
CA THR A 38 -15.19 6.52 23.81
C THR A 38 -16.41 5.73 24.32
N GLY A 39 -16.31 4.42 24.46
CA GLY A 39 -17.44 3.50 24.68
C GLY A 39 -18.32 3.28 23.44
N GLU A 40 -17.99 3.89 22.29
CA GLU A 40 -18.79 3.82 21.08
C GLU A 40 -18.29 2.72 20.12
N LYS A 41 -19.19 1.88 19.63
CA LYS A 41 -18.89 0.95 18.54
C LYS A 41 -19.00 1.67 17.21
N VAL A 42 -17.87 1.90 16.58
CA VAL A 42 -17.78 2.58 15.28
C VAL A 42 -17.36 1.63 14.17
N THR A 43 -17.60 2.02 12.92
CA THR A 43 -17.01 1.36 11.74
C THR A 43 -15.97 2.27 11.15
N VAL A 44 -14.71 1.84 11.13
CA VAL A 44 -13.59 2.59 10.55
C VAL A 44 -13.46 2.26 9.06
N THR A 45 -13.61 3.27 8.21
CA THR A 45 -13.50 3.14 6.76
C THR A 45 -12.19 3.74 6.27
N ALA A 46 -11.30 2.92 5.69
CA ALA A 46 -10.04 3.38 5.13
C ALA A 46 -10.12 3.81 3.67
N SER A 47 -9.09 4.53 3.22
CA SER A 47 -8.92 4.92 1.82
C SER A 47 -8.75 3.73 0.88
N GLY A 48 -8.23 2.63 1.36
CA GLY A 48 -8.06 1.37 0.66
C GLY A 48 -7.61 0.27 1.60
N ARG A 49 -7.79 -0.97 1.16
CA ARG A 49 -7.29 -2.13 1.89
C ARG A 49 -5.80 -2.29 1.61
N THR A 50 -5.06 -2.73 2.63
CA THR A 50 -3.72 -3.28 2.49
C THR A 50 -3.78 -4.77 2.79
N ASP A 51 -2.96 -5.55 2.09
CA ASP A 51 -2.91 -7.01 2.25
C ASP A 51 -2.18 -7.40 3.55
N ALA A 52 -2.25 -8.67 3.93
CA ALA A 52 -1.50 -9.19 5.06
C ALA A 52 0.00 -8.91 4.90
N GLY A 53 0.63 -8.40 5.95
CA GLY A 53 2.05 -8.05 5.97
C GLY A 53 2.42 -6.73 5.27
N VAL A 54 1.47 -5.99 4.69
CA VAL A 54 1.71 -4.69 4.04
C VAL A 54 1.65 -3.57 5.08
N HIS A 55 2.63 -2.67 5.04
CA HIS A 55 2.77 -1.54 5.94
C HIS A 55 2.06 -0.28 5.44
N ALA A 56 1.92 0.71 6.31
CA ALA A 56 1.54 2.05 5.93
C ALA A 56 2.24 3.11 6.78
N ALA A 57 2.72 4.15 6.13
CA ALA A 57 3.22 5.38 6.76
C ALA A 57 2.14 6.48 6.77
N GLY A 58 1.10 6.36 5.94
CA GLY A 58 0.07 7.40 5.78
C GLY A 58 -1.29 6.87 5.31
N GLN A 59 -1.80 5.79 5.93
CA GLN A 59 -3.17 5.34 5.69
C GLN A 59 -4.17 6.37 6.20
N VAL A 60 -5.13 6.73 5.40
CA VAL A 60 -6.23 7.62 5.81
C VAL A 60 -7.49 6.81 6.05
N ALA A 61 -8.13 7.04 7.19
CA ALA A 61 -9.42 6.46 7.52
C ALA A 61 -10.37 7.51 8.11
N HIS A 62 -11.66 7.18 8.19
CA HIS A 62 -12.65 8.00 8.89
C HIS A 62 -13.63 7.12 9.65
N PHE A 63 -14.24 7.72 10.65
CA PHE A 63 -15.36 7.16 11.41
C PHE A 63 -16.25 8.29 11.96
N ASP A 64 -17.47 7.94 12.35
CA ASP A 64 -18.41 8.87 12.98
C ASP A 64 -18.44 8.63 14.49
N THR A 65 -18.48 9.70 15.29
CA THR A 65 -18.53 9.65 16.76
C THR A 65 -19.33 10.80 17.35
N ASN A 66 -19.93 10.58 18.52
CA ASN A 66 -20.57 11.60 19.36
C ASN A 66 -19.67 12.04 20.53
N ALA A 67 -18.49 11.43 20.68
CA ALA A 67 -17.58 11.74 21.78
C ALA A 67 -17.19 13.23 21.78
N ASN A 68 -17.15 13.81 22.99
CA ASN A 68 -16.77 15.21 23.19
C ASN A 68 -15.25 15.35 23.36
N ILE A 69 -14.50 14.98 22.32
CA ILE A 69 -13.05 15.11 22.24
C ILE A 69 -12.73 16.08 21.11
N PRO A 70 -11.85 17.10 21.34
CA PRO A 70 -11.42 17.99 20.26
C PRO A 70 -10.86 17.20 19.08
N PRO A 71 -11.38 17.43 17.85
CA PRO A 71 -11.02 16.62 16.66
C PRO A 71 -9.52 16.52 16.42
N GLU A 72 -8.79 17.61 16.62
CA GLU A 72 -7.33 17.69 16.43
C GLU A 72 -6.52 17.00 17.54
N LYS A 73 -7.16 16.59 18.64
CA LYS A 73 -6.54 15.85 19.76
C LYS A 73 -6.91 14.37 19.77
N PHE A 74 -7.85 13.96 18.92
CA PHE A 74 -8.35 12.58 18.90
C PHE A 74 -7.21 11.57 18.68
N TYR A 75 -6.26 11.87 17.77
CA TYR A 75 -5.13 11.00 17.49
C TYR A 75 -4.25 10.75 18.72
N LYS A 76 -4.02 11.76 19.57
CA LYS A 76 -3.24 11.61 20.81
C LYS A 76 -3.95 10.72 21.81
N ALA A 77 -5.26 10.92 21.98
CA ALA A 77 -6.08 10.11 22.87
C ALA A 77 -6.14 8.64 22.38
N LEU A 78 -6.31 8.40 21.07
CA LEU A 78 -6.30 7.07 20.51
C LEU A 78 -4.97 6.34 20.73
N ASN A 79 -3.85 7.04 20.64
CA ASN A 79 -2.52 6.44 20.82
C ASN A 79 -2.26 5.86 22.22
N THR A 80 -3.09 6.19 23.22
CA THR A 80 -3.02 5.56 24.55
C THR A 80 -3.61 4.15 24.59
N PHE A 81 -4.43 3.81 23.59
CA PHE A 81 -5.08 2.50 23.45
C PHE A 81 -4.53 1.69 22.27
N LEU A 82 -3.88 2.34 21.31
CA LEU A 82 -3.28 1.67 20.15
C LEU A 82 -1.97 0.98 20.52
N PRO A 83 -1.71 -0.25 20.02
CA PRO A 83 -0.43 -0.94 20.21
C PRO A 83 0.71 -0.19 19.51
N ASP A 84 1.96 -0.56 19.83
CA ASP A 84 3.14 0.09 19.23
C ASP A 84 3.24 -0.10 17.72
N SER A 85 2.65 -1.18 17.19
CA SER A 85 2.60 -1.47 15.76
C SER A 85 1.60 -0.61 14.98
N VAL A 86 0.72 0.17 15.66
CA VAL A 86 -0.26 1.08 15.03
C VAL A 86 -0.25 2.41 15.77
N LYS A 87 -0.05 3.52 15.06
CA LYS A 87 -0.14 4.87 15.63
C LYS A 87 -0.97 5.79 14.74
N ALA A 88 -1.81 6.61 15.39
CA ALA A 88 -2.48 7.71 14.74
C ALA A 88 -1.54 8.93 14.71
N LEU A 89 -1.32 9.49 13.52
CA LEU A 89 -0.39 10.60 13.30
C LEU A 89 -1.08 11.97 13.38
N SER A 90 -2.32 12.03 12.93
CA SER A 90 -3.16 13.23 12.99
C SER A 90 -4.64 12.87 12.98
N SER A 91 -5.46 13.81 13.41
CA SER A 91 -6.92 13.72 13.32
C SER A 91 -7.52 15.09 13.11
N GLU A 92 -8.61 15.14 12.36
CA GLU A 92 -9.36 16.36 12.10
C GLU A 92 -10.85 16.07 11.88
N LYS A 93 -11.70 17.08 12.14
CA LYS A 93 -13.10 17.01 11.73
C LYS A 93 -13.20 17.28 10.24
N VAL A 94 -13.99 16.47 9.55
CA VAL A 94 -14.31 16.65 8.14
C VAL A 94 -15.81 16.75 7.94
N SER A 95 -16.25 17.14 6.74
CA SER A 95 -17.66 17.19 6.40
C SER A 95 -18.28 15.77 6.36
N ASP A 96 -19.59 15.69 6.57
CA ASP A 96 -20.29 14.40 6.69
C ASP A 96 -20.35 13.62 5.34
N ASP A 97 -20.12 14.30 4.21
CA ASP A 97 -20.00 13.69 2.88
C ASP A 97 -18.60 13.14 2.58
N PHE A 98 -17.60 13.50 3.39
CA PHE A 98 -16.24 12.96 3.21
C PHE A 98 -16.24 11.44 3.36
N ASN A 99 -15.66 10.76 2.38
CA ASN A 99 -15.43 9.31 2.43
C ASN A 99 -13.98 9.00 2.09
N ALA A 100 -13.22 8.45 3.05
CA ALA A 100 -11.80 8.19 2.88
C ALA A 100 -11.47 7.37 1.62
N ARG A 101 -12.36 6.45 1.20
CA ARG A 101 -12.16 5.61 0.01
C ARG A 101 -12.58 6.31 -1.28
N LYS A 102 -13.77 6.93 -1.29
CA LYS A 102 -14.37 7.47 -2.52
C LYS A 102 -13.80 8.84 -2.89
N SER A 103 -13.41 9.64 -1.88
CA SER A 103 -12.87 10.99 -2.08
C SER A 103 -11.38 11.00 -2.42
N ALA A 104 -10.68 9.87 -2.28
CA ALA A 104 -9.25 9.77 -2.56
C ALA A 104 -8.99 9.94 -4.07
N LYS A 105 -8.09 10.87 -4.41
CA LYS A 105 -7.66 11.18 -5.79
C LYS A 105 -6.38 10.48 -6.19
N ARG A 106 -5.43 10.38 -5.24
CA ARG A 106 -4.12 9.76 -5.49
C ARG A 106 -3.68 8.93 -4.30
N LYS A 107 -2.94 7.86 -4.59
CA LYS A 107 -2.25 7.06 -3.59
C LYS A 107 -0.83 6.81 -4.06
N THR A 108 0.11 6.93 -3.12
CA THR A 108 1.51 6.61 -3.38
C THR A 108 1.91 5.44 -2.50
N TYR A 109 2.41 4.40 -3.14
CA TYR A 109 3.06 3.26 -2.50
C TYR A 109 4.55 3.29 -2.78
N GLU A 110 5.34 2.79 -1.84
CA GLU A 110 6.76 2.54 -2.00
C GLU A 110 7.01 1.05 -1.77
N TYR A 111 7.75 0.43 -2.67
CA TYR A 111 8.24 -0.93 -2.50
C TYR A 111 9.75 -0.87 -2.24
N SER A 112 10.18 -1.39 -1.09
CA SER A 112 11.57 -1.41 -0.66
C SER A 112 12.22 -2.75 -0.97
N LEU A 113 13.41 -2.68 -1.61
CA LEU A 113 14.25 -3.80 -1.97
C LEU A 113 15.66 -3.57 -1.43
N TYR A 114 16.42 -4.64 -1.25
CA TYR A 114 17.86 -4.55 -1.01
C TYR A 114 18.61 -5.64 -1.75
N VAL A 115 19.77 -5.30 -2.31
CA VAL A 115 20.64 -6.23 -3.04
C VAL A 115 21.64 -6.83 -2.07
N SER A 116 21.66 -8.16 -1.92
CA SER A 116 22.59 -8.83 -1.01
C SER A 116 22.64 -10.34 -1.31
N ASP A 117 23.81 -10.93 -1.13
CA ASP A 117 24.02 -12.38 -1.24
C ASP A 117 23.45 -13.16 -0.04
N THR A 118 23.22 -12.48 1.08
CA THR A 118 22.65 -13.06 2.28
C THR A 118 21.48 -12.21 2.80
N GLU A 119 20.62 -12.81 3.62
CA GLU A 119 19.58 -12.10 4.32
C GLU A 119 20.16 -11.14 5.36
N LEU A 120 19.62 -9.92 5.39
CA LEU A 120 20.02 -8.90 6.36
C LEU A 120 18.87 -8.69 7.36
N PRO A 121 18.97 -9.23 8.60
CA PRO A 121 17.85 -9.24 9.56
C PRO A 121 17.22 -7.88 9.82
N LEU A 122 18.02 -6.79 9.82
CA LEU A 122 17.52 -5.43 10.01
C LEU A 122 16.77 -4.86 8.80
N LYS A 123 16.86 -5.50 7.64
CA LYS A 123 16.15 -5.11 6.41
C LYS A 123 14.98 -6.04 6.09
N GLU A 124 15.05 -7.28 6.53
CA GLU A 124 14.07 -8.35 6.22
C GLU A 124 12.63 -7.99 6.64
N ARG A 125 12.45 -7.16 7.66
CA ARG A 125 11.11 -6.77 8.13
C ARG A 125 10.40 -5.80 7.20
N TYR A 126 11.17 -4.94 6.50
CA TYR A 126 10.62 -3.82 5.72
C TYR A 126 11.13 -3.78 4.27
N GLY A 127 11.75 -4.84 3.80
CA GLY A 127 12.26 -4.93 2.43
C GLY A 127 12.31 -6.36 1.93
N ALA A 128 12.30 -6.52 0.62
CA ALA A 128 12.52 -7.80 -0.04
C ALA A 128 13.93 -7.86 -0.60
N ARG A 129 14.61 -8.97 -0.35
CA ARG A 129 15.96 -9.20 -0.88
C ARG A 129 15.93 -9.48 -2.38
N ILE A 130 16.89 -8.90 -3.09
CA ILE A 130 17.25 -9.27 -4.47
C ILE A 130 18.64 -9.90 -4.43
N TYR A 131 18.76 -11.04 -5.08
CA TYR A 131 20.05 -11.70 -5.31
C TYR A 131 20.64 -11.29 -6.65
N GLY A 132 21.94 -10.96 -6.67
CA GLY A 132 22.67 -10.54 -7.87
C GLY A 132 22.37 -9.08 -8.28
N ASP A 133 23.08 -8.65 -9.30
CA ASP A 133 22.99 -7.27 -9.80
C ASP A 133 21.70 -7.02 -10.58
N VAL A 134 21.26 -5.78 -10.56
CA VAL A 134 20.12 -5.30 -11.35
C VAL A 134 20.48 -4.01 -12.08
N ASP A 135 20.10 -3.93 -13.34
CA ASP A 135 20.24 -2.77 -14.20
C ASP A 135 19.09 -1.79 -13.97
N LEU A 136 19.37 -0.67 -13.31
CA LEU A 136 18.36 0.34 -12.98
C LEU A 136 17.80 1.04 -14.22
N GLU A 137 18.58 1.19 -15.29
CA GLU A 137 18.09 1.84 -16.50
C GLU A 137 17.03 0.97 -17.20
N LYS A 138 17.21 -0.34 -17.21
CA LYS A 138 16.18 -1.27 -17.67
C LYS A 138 14.94 -1.25 -16.80
N MET A 139 15.11 -1.13 -15.46
CA MET A 139 13.95 -0.97 -14.57
C MET A 139 13.21 0.33 -14.88
N ARG A 140 13.92 1.44 -15.08
CA ARG A 140 13.33 2.76 -15.36
C ARG A 140 12.63 2.81 -16.72
N SER A 141 13.23 2.23 -17.77
CA SER A 141 12.60 2.18 -19.10
C SER A 141 11.29 1.38 -19.08
N CYS A 142 11.29 0.21 -18.45
CA CYS A 142 10.08 -0.57 -18.25
C CYS A 142 9.05 0.13 -17.36
N ALA A 143 9.48 0.84 -16.31
CA ALA A 143 8.59 1.62 -15.44
C ALA A 143 7.85 2.71 -16.23
N LYS A 144 8.53 3.36 -17.17
CA LYS A 144 7.94 4.42 -18.00
C LYS A 144 6.79 3.94 -18.87
N LEU A 145 6.83 2.70 -19.33
CA LEU A 145 5.76 2.10 -20.12
C LEU A 145 4.48 1.84 -19.32
N LEU A 146 4.58 1.79 -18.00
CA LEU A 146 3.44 1.59 -17.10
C LEU A 146 2.78 2.91 -16.66
N GLU A 147 3.36 4.05 -16.99
CA GLU A 147 2.74 5.35 -16.71
C GLU A 147 1.61 5.64 -17.70
N GLY A 148 0.58 6.31 -17.24
CA GLY A 148 -0.62 6.61 -18.01
C GLY A 148 -1.82 5.75 -17.61
N GLU A 149 -2.85 5.80 -18.45
CA GLU A 149 -4.07 5.00 -18.29
C GLU A 149 -3.96 3.71 -19.10
N HIS A 150 -4.03 2.57 -18.42
CA HIS A 150 -3.95 1.25 -19.02
C HIS A 150 -4.92 0.28 -18.37
N ASP A 151 -5.24 -0.81 -19.08
CA ASP A 151 -5.85 -1.99 -18.45
C ASP A 151 -4.76 -2.82 -17.76
N PHE A 152 -4.71 -2.71 -16.43
CA PHE A 152 -3.75 -3.43 -15.59
C PHE A 152 -4.21 -4.85 -15.21
N LYS A 153 -5.02 -5.51 -16.04
CA LYS A 153 -5.50 -6.88 -15.79
C LYS A 153 -4.34 -7.84 -15.53
N ALA A 154 -3.26 -7.81 -16.32
CA ALA A 154 -2.05 -8.61 -16.12
C ALA A 154 -1.34 -8.33 -14.79
N PHE A 155 -1.48 -7.13 -14.25
CA PHE A 155 -0.89 -6.70 -12.98
C PHE A 155 -1.83 -6.89 -11.79
N SER A 156 -2.84 -7.73 -11.90
CA SER A 156 -3.78 -8.06 -10.84
C SER A 156 -3.75 -9.53 -10.49
N ALA A 157 -3.69 -9.84 -9.19
CA ALA A 157 -3.89 -11.21 -8.73
C ALA A 157 -5.39 -11.56 -8.75
N THR A 158 -5.67 -12.88 -8.83
CA THR A 158 -7.03 -13.42 -8.73
C THR A 158 -7.63 -13.18 -7.34
N GLY A 159 -8.95 -12.97 -7.26
CA GLY A 159 -9.66 -12.73 -5.98
C GLY A 159 -9.97 -11.26 -5.70
N GLY A 160 -9.58 -10.32 -6.55
CA GLY A 160 -10.00 -8.92 -6.46
C GLY A 160 -11.47 -8.71 -6.84
N SER A 161 -12.23 -7.91 -6.06
CA SER A 161 -13.65 -7.60 -6.31
C SER A 161 -13.81 -6.20 -6.91
N VAL A 162 -13.23 -5.95 -8.10
CA VAL A 162 -13.31 -4.65 -8.77
C VAL A 162 -14.19 -4.72 -10.02
N LYS A 163 -14.82 -3.59 -10.37
CA LYS A 163 -15.68 -3.48 -11.58
C LYS A 163 -14.86 -3.30 -12.87
N THR A 164 -13.67 -2.73 -12.76
CA THR A 164 -12.76 -2.47 -13.89
C THR A 164 -11.32 -2.62 -13.46
N THR A 165 -10.47 -3.06 -14.37
CA THR A 165 -9.02 -3.20 -14.21
C THR A 165 -8.25 -2.00 -14.78
N VAL A 166 -8.94 -1.06 -15.41
CA VAL A 166 -8.35 0.19 -15.91
C VAL A 166 -7.93 1.08 -14.73
N ARG A 167 -6.66 1.52 -14.72
CA ARG A 167 -6.09 2.45 -13.72
C ARG A 167 -5.21 3.48 -14.42
N THR A 168 -5.04 4.62 -13.76
CA THR A 168 -4.06 5.62 -14.17
C THR A 168 -2.90 5.61 -13.20
N VAL A 169 -1.71 5.28 -13.67
CA VAL A 169 -0.45 5.43 -12.95
C VAL A 169 0.14 6.78 -13.34
N TYR A 170 0.26 7.68 -12.37
CA TYR A 170 0.76 9.05 -12.59
C TYR A 170 2.28 9.13 -12.67
N GLY A 171 2.97 8.15 -12.13
CA GLY A 171 4.42 8.06 -12.19
C GLY A 171 4.97 6.88 -11.39
N ILE A 172 6.11 6.38 -11.86
CA ILE A 172 6.91 5.35 -11.20
C ILE A 172 8.35 5.85 -11.11
N VAL A 173 8.86 5.96 -9.88
CA VAL A 173 10.24 6.40 -9.61
C VAL A 173 11.03 5.22 -9.06
N VAL A 174 12.20 4.93 -9.67
CA VAL A 174 13.13 3.89 -9.23
C VAL A 174 14.43 4.56 -8.81
N GLU A 175 14.73 4.48 -7.51
CA GLU A 175 15.90 5.07 -6.88
C GLU A 175 16.74 3.99 -6.21
N GLN A 176 18.07 4.17 -6.24
CA GLN A 176 19.02 3.33 -5.50
C GLN A 176 19.90 4.17 -4.61
N ASN A 177 20.12 3.70 -3.39
CA ASN A 177 21.08 4.24 -2.46
C ASN A 177 21.89 3.09 -1.84
N GLY A 178 23.13 2.92 -2.29
CA GLY A 178 23.93 1.75 -1.91
C GLY A 178 23.24 0.45 -2.36
N ILE A 179 23.00 -0.43 -1.41
CA ILE A 179 22.30 -1.70 -1.67
C ILE A 179 20.78 -1.57 -1.70
N ASP A 180 20.22 -0.46 -1.26
CA ASP A 180 18.77 -0.25 -1.15
C ASP A 180 18.22 0.30 -2.46
N ILE A 181 17.13 -0.33 -2.94
CA ILE A 181 16.36 0.14 -4.09
C ILE A 181 14.93 0.41 -3.65
N LYS A 182 14.40 1.57 -4.05
CA LYS A 182 13.02 1.97 -3.78
C LYS A 182 12.27 2.17 -5.08
N ILE A 183 11.11 1.54 -5.18
CA ILE A 183 10.18 1.70 -6.30
C ILE A 183 8.94 2.40 -5.76
N LYS A 184 8.75 3.67 -6.13
CA LYS A 184 7.62 4.49 -5.71
C LYS A 184 6.62 4.59 -6.84
N VAL A 185 5.38 4.18 -6.58
CA VAL A 185 4.30 4.17 -7.58
C VAL A 185 3.16 5.06 -7.09
N THR A 186 2.77 6.04 -7.91
CA THR A 186 1.65 6.94 -7.64
C THR A 186 0.56 6.72 -8.70
N GLY A 187 -0.69 6.51 -8.27
CA GLY A 187 -1.83 6.28 -9.16
C GLY A 187 -3.17 6.70 -8.55
N ASN A 188 -4.23 6.65 -9.37
CA ASN A 188 -5.61 6.93 -8.92
C ASN A 188 -6.18 5.83 -8.02
N GLY A 189 -5.61 4.64 -8.08
CA GLY A 189 -5.97 3.45 -7.32
C GLY A 189 -5.21 2.24 -7.83
N PHE A 190 -5.22 1.17 -7.05
CA PHE A 190 -4.47 -0.03 -7.38
C PHE A 190 -5.35 -1.27 -7.28
N LEU A 191 -5.07 -2.26 -8.12
CA LEU A 191 -5.68 -3.59 -8.10
C LEU A 191 -5.03 -4.44 -7.01
N TYR A 192 -5.62 -5.60 -6.76
CA TYR A 192 -5.08 -6.56 -5.79
C TYR A 192 -3.65 -6.99 -6.18
N ASN A 193 -2.70 -6.80 -5.29
CA ASN A 193 -1.26 -7.03 -5.47
C ASN A 193 -0.57 -6.20 -6.57
N MET A 194 -1.23 -5.23 -7.19
CA MET A 194 -0.72 -4.53 -8.38
C MET A 194 0.70 -3.95 -8.20
N VAL A 195 0.96 -3.22 -7.13
CA VAL A 195 2.29 -2.60 -6.91
C VAL A 195 3.37 -3.66 -6.67
N ARG A 196 3.05 -4.76 -6.00
CA ARG A 196 3.98 -5.87 -5.78
C ARG A 196 4.32 -6.60 -7.08
N ILE A 197 3.35 -6.72 -7.99
CA ILE A 197 3.53 -7.29 -9.32
C ILE A 197 4.36 -6.36 -10.19
N ILE A 198 4.07 -5.05 -10.18
CA ILE A 198 4.89 -4.03 -10.86
C ILE A 198 6.35 -4.13 -10.38
N ALA A 199 6.58 -4.14 -9.06
CA ALA A 199 7.93 -4.25 -8.51
C ALA A 199 8.63 -5.53 -8.96
N GLY A 200 7.94 -6.67 -9.00
CA GLY A 200 8.49 -7.95 -9.49
C GLY A 200 8.86 -7.89 -10.97
N ALA A 201 8.01 -7.34 -11.81
CA ALA A 201 8.27 -7.15 -13.23
C ALA A 201 9.49 -6.24 -13.47
N LEU A 202 9.60 -5.14 -12.71
CA LEU A 202 10.75 -4.24 -12.82
C LEU A 202 12.06 -4.91 -12.36
N VAL A 203 12.03 -5.74 -11.31
CA VAL A 203 13.21 -6.52 -10.90
C VAL A 203 13.63 -7.49 -12.00
N LYS A 204 12.68 -8.21 -12.62
CA LYS A 204 12.97 -9.09 -13.78
C LYS A 204 13.56 -8.31 -14.95
N ALA A 205 13.03 -7.13 -15.25
CA ALA A 205 13.58 -6.26 -16.29
C ALA A 205 15.03 -5.86 -15.98
N GLY A 206 15.32 -5.45 -14.73
CA GLY A 206 16.66 -5.14 -14.27
C GLY A 206 17.64 -6.31 -14.37
N LYS A 207 17.17 -7.54 -14.24
CA LYS A 207 17.95 -8.77 -14.44
C LYS A 207 18.09 -9.19 -15.92
N GLY A 208 17.40 -8.50 -16.83
CA GLY A 208 17.37 -8.87 -18.25
C GLY A 208 16.49 -10.09 -18.57
N GLU A 209 15.62 -10.48 -17.64
CA GLU A 209 14.67 -11.60 -17.77
C GLU A 209 13.30 -11.18 -18.31
N LEU A 210 13.07 -9.88 -18.45
CA LEU A 210 11.85 -9.29 -19.00
C LEU A 210 12.22 -8.08 -19.87
N SER A 211 11.65 -8.01 -21.06
CA SER A 211 11.88 -6.90 -21.99
C SER A 211 10.76 -5.86 -21.95
N GLU A 212 10.99 -4.70 -22.55
CA GLU A 212 9.96 -3.67 -22.78
C GLU A 212 8.79 -4.23 -23.62
N SER A 213 9.07 -5.06 -24.62
CA SER A 213 8.03 -5.70 -25.43
C SER A 213 7.15 -6.66 -24.63
N ASP A 214 7.69 -7.32 -23.60
CA ASP A 214 6.90 -8.18 -22.72
C ASP A 214 5.94 -7.36 -21.84
N ILE A 215 6.38 -6.18 -21.36
CA ILE A 215 5.52 -5.25 -20.61
C ILE A 215 4.37 -4.76 -21.50
N ILE A 216 4.66 -4.36 -22.73
CA ILE A 216 3.64 -3.90 -23.70
C ILE A 216 2.65 -5.03 -23.98
N LYS A 217 3.15 -6.23 -24.30
CA LYS A 217 2.32 -7.41 -24.53
C LYS A 217 1.43 -7.73 -23.33
N ALA A 218 1.96 -7.65 -22.11
CA ALA A 218 1.18 -7.91 -20.89
C ALA A 218 0.04 -6.89 -20.72
N LEU A 219 0.27 -5.61 -21.03
CA LEU A 219 -0.78 -4.57 -20.99
C LEU A 219 -1.86 -4.81 -22.07
N GLU A 220 -1.47 -5.25 -23.27
CA GLU A 220 -2.38 -5.49 -24.39
C GLU A 220 -3.22 -6.77 -24.23
N THR A 221 -2.59 -7.86 -23.76
CA THR A 221 -3.25 -9.19 -23.68
C THR A 221 -3.89 -9.47 -22.32
N GLY A 222 -3.40 -8.83 -21.27
CA GLY A 222 -3.81 -9.13 -19.89
C GLY A 222 -3.21 -10.44 -19.35
N GLU A 223 -2.18 -10.99 -20.02
CA GLU A 223 -1.50 -12.23 -19.62
C GLU A 223 -0.57 -12.01 -18.43
N ARG A 224 -0.94 -12.57 -17.27
CA ARG A 224 -0.21 -12.43 -16.00
C ARG A 224 1.14 -13.16 -15.99
N ASP A 225 1.23 -14.30 -16.66
CA ASP A 225 2.39 -15.21 -16.61
C ASP A 225 3.67 -14.57 -17.19
N LEU A 226 3.53 -13.58 -18.07
CA LEU A 226 4.65 -12.82 -18.62
C LEU A 226 5.44 -12.06 -17.55
N LEU A 227 4.78 -11.58 -16.50
CA LEU A 227 5.34 -10.64 -15.53
C LEU A 227 6.13 -11.28 -14.37
N GLY A 228 6.03 -12.61 -14.20
CA GLY A 228 6.71 -13.34 -13.14
C GLY A 228 6.02 -13.23 -11.77
N GLU A 229 6.77 -13.37 -10.69
CA GLU A 229 6.25 -13.51 -9.34
C GLU A 229 5.73 -12.21 -8.71
N THR A 230 4.79 -12.36 -7.78
CA THR A 230 4.38 -11.26 -6.90
C THR A 230 5.38 -11.17 -5.74
N LEU A 231 6.07 -10.06 -5.62
CA LEU A 231 7.05 -9.87 -4.54
C LEU A 231 6.40 -9.89 -3.14
N PRO A 232 7.16 -10.22 -2.07
CA PRO A 232 6.66 -10.32 -0.69
C PRO A 232 5.96 -9.04 -0.21
N ALA A 233 4.94 -9.20 0.67
CA ALA A 233 4.17 -8.07 1.21
C ALA A 233 5.02 -7.13 2.07
N LYS A 234 5.99 -7.67 2.80
CA LYS A 234 6.88 -6.94 3.73
C LYS A 234 7.70 -5.81 3.10
N GLY A 235 7.86 -5.79 1.78
CA GLY A 235 8.51 -4.69 1.08
C GLY A 235 7.57 -3.53 0.75
N LEU A 236 6.24 -3.71 0.87
CA LEU A 236 5.26 -2.72 0.44
C LEU A 236 4.77 -1.84 1.58
N CYS A 237 4.80 -0.53 1.36
CA CYS A 237 4.27 0.47 2.27
C CYS A 237 3.39 1.49 1.55
N LEU A 238 2.18 1.76 2.08
CA LEU A 238 1.35 2.89 1.66
C LEU A 238 1.91 4.17 2.27
N ILE A 239 2.49 5.03 1.45
CA ILE A 239 3.16 6.25 1.92
C ILE A 239 2.18 7.40 2.13
N LYS A 240 1.25 7.62 1.18
CA LYS A 240 0.39 8.80 1.18
C LYS A 240 -0.91 8.57 0.44
N VAL A 241 -1.96 9.26 0.92
CA VAL A 241 -3.26 9.38 0.23
C VAL A 241 -3.58 10.86 0.09
N GLU A 242 -3.99 11.30 -1.10
CA GLU A 242 -4.34 12.70 -1.42
C GLU A 242 -5.82 12.80 -1.82
N TYR A 243 -6.45 13.91 -1.38
CA TYR A 243 -7.88 14.19 -1.51
C TYR A 243 -8.16 15.45 -2.35
#